data_f84a7d0672a455dd9643c29032b76093
#
_entry.id   f84a7d0672a455dd9643c29032b76093
#
_cell.length_a   1.000
_cell.length_b   1.000
_cell.length_c   1.000
_cell.angle_alpha   90.00
_cell.angle_beta   90.00
_cell.angle_gamma   90.00
#
_symmetry.space_group_name_H-M   'P 1'
#
loop_
_entity.id
_entity.type
_entity.pdbx_description
1 polymer ?
#
loop_
_entity_poly.entity_id
_entity_poly.type
_entity_poly.pdbx_seq_one_letter_code
_entity_poly.pdbx_strand_id
1 'polypeptide(L)'
;MKLKFYIPLVLALLFSLNVSAQNDVAIKTNILYDLTATINAGVEVGLAPRWTLDLSGNFNAWNMSEQKRWKHYLVQPEARYWFCDRFMVLFLGIHAHGGQYNFGGIKNNISFLGTDLSKLTDNRYQGWFAGGGVSYGYAFILGRHWNLECELGVGYAYTKYDSFECAGCGRKTDTGLTHHYFGPTKLAINLVYLF
;
A
#
# COMPACT_ATOMS: atom_id res chain seq x y z
N MET A 1 3.20 28.27 7.07
CA MET A 1 2.31 28.76 5.98
C MET A 1 2.92 28.68 4.57
N LYS A 2 3.88 27.77 4.29
CA LYS A 2 4.57 27.66 2.96
C LYS A 2 4.25 26.37 2.19
N LEU A 3 3.49 25.44 2.78
CA LEU A 3 3.22 24.13 2.15
C LEU A 3 2.18 24.18 1.02
N LYS A 4 1.29 25.19 1.02
CA LYS A 4 0.21 25.34 0.02
C LYS A 4 0.70 25.70 -1.39
N PHE A 5 1.92 26.22 -1.54
CA PHE A 5 2.47 26.61 -2.85
C PHE A 5 3.19 25.49 -3.57
N TYR A 6 3.63 24.43 -2.87
CA TYR A 6 4.36 23.32 -3.51
C TYR A 6 3.46 22.28 -4.17
N ILE A 7 2.22 22.16 -3.70
CA ILE A 7 1.26 21.20 -4.28
C ILE A 7 0.96 21.49 -5.76
N PRO A 8 0.62 22.74 -6.18
CA PRO A 8 0.39 23.01 -7.58
C PRO A 8 1.66 22.93 -8.43
N LEU A 9 2.83 23.21 -7.84
CA LEU A 9 4.11 23.09 -8.56
C LEU A 9 4.46 21.63 -8.84
N VAL A 10 4.25 20.74 -7.87
CA VAL A 10 4.43 19.29 -8.03
C VAL A 10 3.42 18.72 -9.02
N LEU A 11 2.14 19.15 -8.95
CA LEU A 11 1.15 18.77 -9.96
C LEU A 11 1.54 19.26 -11.36
N ALA A 12 1.99 20.51 -11.50
CA ALA A 12 2.42 21.06 -12.78
C ALA A 12 3.66 20.32 -13.34
N LEU A 13 4.60 19.90 -12.49
CA LEU A 13 5.74 19.08 -12.89
C LEU A 13 5.31 17.69 -13.37
N LEU A 14 4.31 17.09 -12.75
CA LEU A 14 3.73 15.80 -13.16
C LEU A 14 2.99 15.88 -14.50
N PHE A 15 2.39 17.04 -14.82
CA PHE A 15 1.72 17.28 -16.11
C PHE A 15 2.67 17.71 -17.23
N SER A 16 3.90 18.13 -16.94
CA SER A 16 4.88 18.56 -17.95
C SER A 16 5.72 17.42 -18.54
N LEU A 17 5.54 16.20 -18.07
CA LEU A 17 6.10 15.03 -18.72
C LEU A 17 5.36 14.85 -20.05
N ASN A 18 6.02 15.22 -21.16
CA ASN A 18 5.54 14.90 -22.50
C ASN A 18 5.56 13.38 -22.65
N VAL A 19 4.46 12.75 -22.25
CA VAL A 19 4.24 11.33 -22.47
C VAL A 19 4.03 11.14 -23.96
N SER A 20 5.05 10.65 -24.63
CA SER A 20 4.95 10.23 -26.03
C SER A 20 4.07 9.00 -26.05
N ALA A 21 2.83 9.19 -26.48
CA ALA A 21 1.74 8.26 -26.34
C ALA A 21 1.99 6.93 -27.06
N GLN A 22 2.37 5.91 -26.30
CA GLN A 22 1.91 4.53 -26.51
C GLN A 22 2.25 3.71 -25.24
N ASN A 23 1.24 3.45 -24.39
CA ASN A 23 1.33 2.63 -23.16
C ASN A 23 2.38 3.13 -22.14
N ASP A 24 2.44 4.41 -21.88
CA ASP A 24 3.39 4.99 -20.92
C ASP A 24 2.79 5.22 -19.54
N VAL A 25 1.46 5.15 -19.42
CA VAL A 25 0.73 5.36 -18.16
C VAL A 25 -0.27 4.25 -17.95
N ALA A 26 -0.32 3.74 -16.74
CA ALA A 26 -1.32 2.80 -16.30
C ALA A 26 -2.04 3.28 -15.04
N ILE A 27 -3.32 2.98 -14.93
CA ILE A 27 -4.10 3.11 -13.70
C ILE A 27 -4.42 1.70 -13.22
N LYS A 28 -4.38 1.50 -11.91
CA LYS A 28 -4.62 0.18 -11.31
C LYS A 28 -5.46 0.24 -10.05
N THR A 29 -6.17 -0.85 -9.80
CA THR A 29 -6.83 -1.14 -8.52
C THR A 29 -6.41 -2.51 -8.03
N ASN A 30 -6.25 -2.66 -6.71
CA ASN A 30 -5.92 -3.94 -6.09
C ASN A 30 -7.21 -4.63 -5.62
N ILE A 31 -7.56 -5.72 -6.28
CA ILE A 31 -8.78 -6.51 -6.03
C ILE A 31 -8.84 -6.99 -4.56
N LEU A 32 -7.70 -7.30 -3.94
CA LEU A 32 -7.68 -7.75 -2.53
C LEU A 32 -8.14 -6.65 -1.57
N TYR A 33 -7.80 -5.39 -1.86
CA TYR A 33 -8.30 -4.25 -1.10
C TYR A 33 -9.78 -3.97 -1.38
N ASP A 34 -10.21 -4.11 -2.63
CA ASP A 34 -11.62 -3.94 -3.01
C ASP A 34 -12.51 -4.95 -2.28
N LEU A 35 -12.07 -6.21 -2.12
CA LEU A 35 -12.78 -7.23 -1.34
C LEU A 35 -12.94 -6.87 0.15
N THR A 36 -12.07 -6.03 0.69
CA THR A 36 -12.15 -5.53 2.07
C THR A 36 -12.80 -4.16 2.17
N ALA A 37 -13.46 -3.70 1.09
CA ALA A 37 -14.05 -2.36 0.97
C ALA A 37 -13.03 -1.23 1.28
N THR A 38 -11.75 -1.46 1.01
CA THR A 38 -10.69 -0.48 1.13
C THR A 38 -10.56 0.26 -0.20
N ILE A 39 -10.81 1.56 -0.21
CA ILE A 39 -10.60 2.40 -1.39
C ILE A 39 -9.12 2.38 -1.72
N ASN A 40 -8.79 2.03 -2.96
CA ASN A 40 -7.41 1.99 -3.42
C ASN A 40 -7.30 2.46 -4.87
N ALA A 41 -6.17 3.04 -5.20
CA ALA A 41 -5.82 3.40 -6.55
C ALA A 41 -4.30 3.45 -6.70
N GLY A 42 -3.81 3.08 -7.87
CA GLY A 42 -2.42 3.19 -8.25
C GLY A 42 -2.28 3.84 -9.62
N VAL A 43 -1.19 4.56 -9.79
CA VAL A 43 -0.76 5.11 -11.08
C VAL A 43 0.67 4.67 -11.33
N GLU A 44 0.91 4.09 -12.48
CA GLU A 44 2.24 3.68 -12.90
C GLU A 44 2.64 4.40 -14.18
N VAL A 45 3.87 4.92 -14.22
CA VAL A 45 4.40 5.70 -15.34
C VAL A 45 5.66 5.04 -15.87
N GLY A 46 5.74 4.87 -17.18
CA GLY A 46 6.93 4.41 -17.88
C GLY A 46 8.01 5.49 -17.87
N LEU A 47 9.18 5.17 -17.31
CA LEU A 47 10.34 6.06 -17.31
C LEU A 47 11.33 5.73 -18.41
N ALA A 48 11.40 4.44 -18.78
CA ALA A 48 12.30 3.90 -19.81
C ALA A 48 11.70 2.60 -20.37
N PRO A 49 12.25 2.00 -21.43
CA PRO A 49 11.69 0.77 -22.02
C PRO A 49 11.46 -0.38 -21.04
N ARG A 50 12.25 -0.45 -19.95
CA ARG A 50 12.17 -1.50 -18.92
C ARG A 50 11.99 -0.96 -17.52
N TRP A 51 11.78 0.34 -17.35
CA TRP A 51 11.61 0.94 -16.03
C TRP A 51 10.30 1.68 -15.92
N THR A 52 9.60 1.43 -14.81
CA THR A 52 8.38 2.14 -14.45
C THR A 52 8.47 2.61 -13.00
N LEU A 53 7.72 3.65 -12.69
CA LEU A 53 7.48 4.13 -11.34
C LEU A 53 6.00 3.97 -11.03
N ASP A 54 5.68 3.15 -10.03
CA ASP A 54 4.34 2.96 -9.49
C ASP A 54 4.15 3.77 -8.22
N LEU A 55 2.99 4.38 -8.07
CA LEU A 55 2.55 5.02 -6.83
C LEU A 55 1.15 4.53 -6.52
N SER A 56 1.02 3.75 -5.46
CA SER A 56 -0.27 3.26 -4.98
C SER A 56 -0.65 3.85 -3.64
N GLY A 57 -1.95 4.08 -3.45
CA GLY A 57 -2.54 4.59 -2.23
C GLY A 57 -3.76 3.79 -1.83
N ASN A 58 -3.91 3.55 -0.52
CA ASN A 58 -5.00 2.80 0.06
C ASN A 58 -5.60 3.57 1.23
N PHE A 59 -6.91 3.59 1.31
CA PHE A 59 -7.62 4.31 2.36
C PHE A 59 -8.84 3.52 2.83
N ASN A 60 -8.89 3.27 4.14
CA ASN A 60 -10.04 2.68 4.79
C ASN A 60 -10.37 3.46 6.05
N ALA A 61 -11.56 4.04 6.09
CA ALA A 61 -12.04 4.84 7.23
C ALA A 61 -13.28 4.22 7.89
N TRP A 62 -13.69 3.02 7.49
CA TRP A 62 -14.95 2.44 7.93
C TRP A 62 -14.89 1.94 9.37
N ASN A 63 -15.97 2.14 10.10
CA ASN A 63 -16.27 1.44 11.34
C ASN A 63 -17.14 0.24 10.99
N MET A 64 -16.63 -0.98 11.09
CA MET A 64 -17.43 -2.18 10.80
C MET A 64 -18.48 -2.46 11.87
N SER A 65 -18.25 -2.01 13.10
CA SER A 65 -19.22 -1.99 14.21
C SER A 65 -18.69 -1.10 15.34
N GLU A 66 -19.49 -0.85 16.39
CA GLU A 66 -19.07 -0.08 17.56
C GLU A 66 -17.79 -0.63 18.23
N GLN A 67 -17.55 -1.94 18.12
CA GLN A 67 -16.42 -2.64 18.71
C GLN A 67 -15.32 -3.03 17.72
N LYS A 68 -15.51 -2.84 16.39
CA LYS A 68 -14.53 -3.19 15.37
C LYS A 68 -14.07 -1.96 14.62
N ARG A 69 -12.79 -1.63 14.75
CA ARG A 69 -12.14 -0.55 14.01
C ARG A 69 -11.12 -1.14 13.07
N TRP A 70 -11.27 -0.77 11.78
CA TRP A 70 -10.35 -1.17 10.72
C TRP A 70 -10.07 0.06 9.87
N LYS A 71 -9.27 0.98 10.45
CA LYS A 71 -8.94 2.23 9.76
C LYS A 71 -7.46 2.24 9.44
N HIS A 72 -7.14 2.52 8.20
CA HIS A 72 -5.77 2.72 7.78
C HIS A 72 -5.68 3.58 6.53
N TYR A 73 -4.55 4.21 6.35
CA TYR A 73 -4.11 4.66 5.06
C TYR A 73 -2.67 4.20 4.83
N LEU A 74 -2.35 3.92 3.59
CA LEU A 74 -1.06 3.44 3.15
C LEU A 74 -0.71 4.08 1.81
N VAL A 75 0.53 4.52 1.67
CA VAL A 75 1.10 4.99 0.41
C VAL A 75 2.35 4.16 0.13
N GLN A 76 2.46 3.65 -1.10
CA GLN A 76 3.56 2.79 -1.54
C GLN A 76 4.08 3.25 -2.90
N PRO A 77 5.16 4.06 -2.95
CA PRO A 77 5.96 4.24 -4.15
C PRO A 77 6.83 3.03 -4.42
N GLU A 78 6.97 2.66 -5.69
CA GLU A 78 7.77 1.53 -6.14
C GLU A 78 8.42 1.80 -7.48
N ALA A 79 9.72 1.55 -7.57
CA ALA A 79 10.45 1.50 -8.83
C ALA A 79 10.52 0.05 -9.33
N ARG A 80 10.09 -0.21 -10.56
CA ARG A 80 9.99 -1.54 -11.17
C ARG A 80 10.92 -1.67 -12.35
N TYR A 81 11.61 -2.80 -12.41
CA TYR A 81 12.39 -3.24 -13.55
C TYR A 81 11.72 -4.42 -14.23
N TRP A 82 11.38 -4.28 -15.49
CA TRP A 82 10.73 -5.28 -16.33
C TRP A 82 11.78 -6.08 -17.10
N PHE A 83 11.68 -7.42 -17.07
CA PHE A 83 12.62 -8.29 -17.79
C PHE A 83 12.38 -8.27 -19.31
N CYS A 84 11.15 -8.00 -19.72
CA CYS A 84 10.75 -7.71 -21.09
C CYS A 84 10.49 -6.20 -21.24
N ASP A 85 9.61 -5.80 -22.13
CA ASP A 85 9.15 -4.43 -22.20
C ASP A 85 8.25 -4.09 -20.98
N ARG A 86 8.15 -2.79 -20.67
CA ARG A 86 7.31 -2.31 -19.56
C ARG A 86 5.87 -2.82 -19.67
N PHE A 87 5.27 -3.07 -18.51
CA PHE A 87 3.92 -3.63 -18.37
C PHE A 87 3.75 -5.05 -18.94
N MET A 88 4.84 -5.75 -19.23
CA MET A 88 4.80 -7.08 -19.82
C MET A 88 5.53 -8.12 -19.00
N VAL A 89 4.82 -9.20 -18.70
CA VAL A 89 5.33 -10.43 -18.13
C VAL A 89 5.90 -10.22 -16.72
N LEU A 90 7.19 -10.26 -16.55
CA LEU A 90 7.88 -10.36 -15.27
C LEU A 90 8.54 -9.06 -14.87
N PHE A 91 8.43 -8.68 -13.59
CA PHE A 91 9.14 -7.54 -13.03
C PHE A 91 9.69 -7.80 -11.62
N LEU A 92 10.72 -7.07 -11.29
CA LEU A 92 11.23 -6.87 -9.94
C LEU A 92 11.00 -5.44 -9.52
N GLY A 93 10.59 -5.22 -8.26
CA GLY A 93 10.36 -3.91 -7.71
C GLY A 93 11.18 -3.66 -6.45
N ILE A 94 11.47 -2.39 -6.21
CA ILE A 94 11.94 -1.88 -4.92
C ILE A 94 10.92 -0.86 -4.47
N HIS A 95 10.29 -1.11 -3.31
CA HIS A 95 9.24 -0.25 -2.79
C HIS A 95 9.60 0.32 -1.43
N ALA A 96 9.12 1.53 -1.18
CA ALA A 96 8.94 2.08 0.15
C ALA A 96 7.45 2.05 0.49
N HIS A 97 7.13 2.07 1.77
CA HIS A 97 5.76 2.15 2.23
C HIS A 97 5.66 2.93 3.52
N GLY A 98 4.55 3.62 3.72
CA GLY A 98 4.30 4.35 4.95
C GLY A 98 2.82 4.66 5.10
N GLY A 99 2.38 4.73 6.35
CA GLY A 99 0.97 4.95 6.64
C GLY A 99 0.66 5.05 8.11
N GLN A 100 -0.62 5.11 8.40
CA GLN A 100 -1.14 5.04 9.77
C GLN A 100 -2.25 3.99 9.83
N TYR A 101 -2.41 3.43 11.00
CA TYR A 101 -3.43 2.44 11.27
C TYR A 101 -4.09 2.66 12.64
N ASN A 102 -5.32 2.19 12.74
CA ASN A 102 -6.09 2.14 13.98
C ASN A 102 -6.95 0.86 13.93
N PHE A 103 -6.41 -0.19 14.54
CA PHE A 103 -7.00 -1.52 14.53
C PHE A 103 -7.41 -1.92 15.94
N GLY A 104 -8.61 -2.50 16.10
CA GLY A 104 -9.09 -3.01 17.38
C GLY A 104 -10.39 -3.80 17.26
N GLY A 105 -10.65 -4.69 18.22
CA GLY A 105 -11.85 -5.49 18.27
C GLY A 105 -11.94 -6.58 17.18
N ILE A 106 -10.80 -7.04 16.68
CA ILE A 106 -10.73 -8.06 15.63
C ILE A 106 -10.48 -9.40 16.30
N LYS A 107 -11.50 -10.27 16.31
CA LYS A 107 -11.36 -11.65 16.79
C LYS A 107 -10.47 -12.42 15.82
N ASN A 108 -9.23 -12.62 16.19
CA ASN A 108 -8.29 -13.38 15.40
C ASN A 108 -7.32 -14.15 16.31
N ASN A 109 -7.14 -15.43 16.05
CA ASN A 109 -6.20 -16.31 16.79
C ASN A 109 -4.95 -16.60 15.94
N ILE A 110 -4.59 -15.70 15.04
CA ILE A 110 -3.45 -15.89 14.14
C ILE A 110 -2.26 -15.13 14.70
N SER A 111 -1.15 -15.81 14.90
CA SER A 111 0.17 -15.19 15.01
C SER A 111 0.87 -15.31 13.65
N PHE A 112 1.36 -14.21 13.12
CA PHE A 112 1.99 -14.19 11.81
C PHE A 112 3.38 -13.56 11.91
N LEU A 113 4.40 -14.32 11.55
CA LEU A 113 5.81 -13.89 11.52
C LEU A 113 6.29 -13.17 12.80
N GLY A 114 5.95 -13.72 13.96
CA GLY A 114 6.37 -13.15 15.24
C GLY A 114 5.48 -12.02 15.78
N THR A 115 4.46 -11.62 15.05
CA THR A 115 3.46 -10.66 15.49
C THR A 115 2.22 -11.41 16.02
N ASP A 116 1.95 -11.27 17.31
CA ASP A 116 0.77 -11.85 17.96
C ASP A 116 -0.45 -10.95 17.70
N LEU A 117 -1.28 -11.37 16.73
CA LEU A 117 -2.49 -10.66 16.35
C LEU A 117 -3.70 -11.00 17.25
N SER A 118 -3.58 -11.98 18.16
CA SER A 118 -4.66 -12.35 19.08
C SER A 118 -5.01 -11.20 20.04
N LYS A 119 -4.04 -10.38 20.39
CA LYS A 119 -4.20 -9.19 21.24
C LYS A 119 -5.09 -8.10 20.63
N LEU A 120 -5.34 -8.15 19.32
CA LEU A 120 -6.27 -7.24 18.62
C LEU A 120 -7.74 -7.51 18.98
N THR A 121 -8.04 -8.65 19.63
CA THR A 121 -9.39 -9.00 20.08
C THR A 121 -9.87 -8.07 21.18
N ASP A 122 -9.02 -7.81 22.15
CA ASP A 122 -9.37 -7.06 23.37
C ASP A 122 -8.81 -5.64 23.38
N ASN A 123 -7.70 -5.41 22.67
CA ASN A 123 -6.98 -4.14 22.64
C ASN A 123 -7.14 -3.42 21.30
N ARG A 124 -6.95 -2.09 21.33
CA ARG A 124 -6.84 -1.25 20.15
C ARG A 124 -5.42 -0.73 20.04
N TYR A 125 -4.88 -0.82 18.83
CA TYR A 125 -3.57 -0.29 18.50
C TYR A 125 -3.70 0.81 17.46
N GLN A 126 -3.12 1.96 17.76
CA GLN A 126 -3.10 3.10 16.86
C GLN A 126 -1.68 3.60 16.71
N GLY A 127 -1.21 3.69 15.47
CA GLY A 127 0.17 4.09 15.20
C GLY A 127 0.43 4.44 13.76
N TRP A 128 1.70 4.69 13.49
CA TRP A 128 2.22 4.87 12.13
C TRP A 128 3.31 3.83 11.87
N PHE A 129 3.51 3.56 10.61
CA PHE A 129 4.59 2.68 10.16
C PHE A 129 5.25 3.24 8.92
N ALA A 130 6.53 2.91 8.75
CA ALA A 130 7.28 3.19 7.54
C ALA A 130 8.29 2.06 7.32
N GLY A 131 8.58 1.79 6.06
CA GLY A 131 9.49 0.73 5.70
C GLY A 131 9.76 0.66 4.22
N GLY A 132 10.35 -0.45 3.81
CA GLY A 132 10.63 -0.73 2.41
C GLY A 132 10.97 -2.19 2.20
N GLY A 133 11.01 -2.59 0.95
CA GLY A 133 11.26 -3.96 0.58
C GLY A 133 11.49 -4.14 -0.91
N VAL A 134 11.55 -5.40 -1.29
CA VAL A 134 11.65 -5.82 -2.68
C VAL A 134 10.39 -6.61 -3.05
N SER A 135 9.97 -6.49 -4.27
CA SER A 135 8.81 -7.19 -4.81
C SER A 135 9.16 -7.96 -6.07
N TYR A 136 8.35 -8.95 -6.35
CA TYR A 136 8.39 -9.75 -7.56
C TYR A 136 6.96 -9.89 -8.05
N GLY A 137 6.75 -9.65 -9.33
CA GLY A 137 5.43 -9.71 -9.91
C GLY A 137 5.41 -10.17 -11.35
N TYR A 138 4.21 -10.55 -11.76
CA TYR A 138 3.92 -11.02 -13.11
C TYR A 138 2.66 -10.34 -13.64
N ALA A 139 2.74 -9.80 -14.85
CA ALA A 139 1.63 -9.19 -15.56
C ALA A 139 1.10 -10.15 -16.65
N PHE A 140 -0.14 -10.58 -16.48
CA PHE A 140 -0.89 -11.35 -17.47
C PHE A 140 -1.59 -10.37 -18.41
N ILE A 141 -1.25 -10.41 -19.69
CA ILE A 141 -1.84 -9.56 -20.71
C ILE A 141 -3.23 -10.11 -21.06
N LEU A 142 -4.28 -9.39 -20.68
CA LEU A 142 -5.67 -9.76 -20.98
C LEU A 142 -6.15 -9.19 -22.33
N GLY A 143 -5.53 -8.12 -22.79
CA GLY A 143 -5.89 -7.44 -24.02
C GLY A 143 -5.03 -6.22 -24.31
N ARG A 144 -5.46 -5.37 -25.24
CA ARG A 144 -4.68 -4.19 -25.67
C ARG A 144 -4.45 -3.16 -24.57
N HIS A 145 -5.42 -3.04 -23.65
CA HIS A 145 -5.41 -2.03 -22.58
C HIS A 145 -5.55 -2.63 -21.18
N TRP A 146 -5.70 -3.95 -21.05
CA TRP A 146 -5.96 -4.58 -19.78
C TRP A 146 -4.93 -5.62 -19.42
N ASN A 147 -4.37 -5.50 -18.22
CA ASN A 147 -3.51 -6.50 -17.61
C ASN A 147 -4.06 -6.91 -16.23
N LEU A 148 -3.75 -8.13 -15.84
CA LEU A 148 -3.89 -8.61 -14.46
C LEU A 148 -2.48 -8.82 -13.92
N GLU A 149 -2.13 -8.12 -12.85
CA GLU A 149 -0.82 -8.26 -12.19
C GLU A 149 -0.97 -9.00 -10.87
N CYS A 150 -0.11 -10.01 -10.65
CA CYS A 150 0.07 -10.65 -9.36
C CYS A 150 1.43 -10.25 -8.81
N GLU A 151 1.47 -9.77 -7.58
CA GLU A 151 2.69 -9.24 -6.96
C GLU A 151 2.80 -9.68 -5.51
N LEU A 152 4.02 -10.08 -5.12
CA LEU A 152 4.41 -10.39 -3.75
C LEU A 152 5.68 -9.62 -3.40
N GLY A 153 5.67 -8.94 -2.26
CA GLY A 153 6.82 -8.21 -1.75
C GLY A 153 7.17 -8.62 -0.34
N VAL A 154 8.45 -8.65 -0.05
CA VAL A 154 9.01 -8.88 1.27
C VAL A 154 9.90 -7.70 1.66
N GLY A 155 9.91 -7.38 2.94
CA GLY A 155 10.66 -6.23 3.39
C GLY A 155 10.63 -6.04 4.89
N TYR A 156 11.04 -4.86 5.28
CA TYR A 156 11.12 -4.43 6.66
C TYR A 156 10.17 -3.25 6.90
N ALA A 157 9.51 -3.25 8.05
CA ALA A 157 8.70 -2.14 8.52
C ALA A 157 9.01 -1.81 9.98
N TYR A 158 9.21 -0.54 10.25
CA TYR A 158 9.25 0.03 11.58
C TYR A 158 7.89 0.63 11.92
N THR A 159 7.35 0.30 13.08
CA THR A 159 6.08 0.87 13.56
C THR A 159 6.23 1.45 14.95
N LYS A 160 5.56 2.58 15.18
CA LYS A 160 5.42 3.20 16.49
C LYS A 160 3.94 3.38 16.80
N TYR A 161 3.49 2.89 17.96
CA TYR A 161 2.08 2.83 18.27
C TYR A 161 1.76 3.02 19.74
N ASP A 162 0.51 3.38 20.01
CA ASP A 162 -0.11 3.43 21.33
C ASP A 162 -1.10 2.27 21.47
N SER A 163 -1.19 1.70 22.68
CA SER A 163 -2.13 0.67 23.05
C SER A 163 -3.27 1.22 23.92
N PHE A 164 -4.48 0.68 23.72
CA PHE A 164 -5.69 1.04 24.44
C PHE A 164 -6.40 -0.21 24.92
N GLU A 165 -7.03 -0.15 26.11
CA GLU A 165 -7.66 -1.31 26.80
C GLU A 165 -8.81 -1.94 26.01
N CYS A 166 -9.49 -1.20 25.13
CA CYS A 166 -10.56 -1.75 24.29
C CYS A 166 -10.73 -0.95 23.00
N ALA A 167 -11.46 -1.52 22.04
CA ALA A 167 -11.67 -0.91 20.72
C ALA A 167 -12.39 0.44 20.79
N GLY A 168 -13.30 0.65 21.74
CA GLY A 168 -14.06 1.89 21.97
C GLY A 168 -13.51 2.82 23.06
N CYS A 169 -12.55 2.34 23.87
CA CYS A 169 -12.02 3.09 25.02
C CYS A 169 -11.10 4.25 24.60
N GLY A 170 -11.16 5.33 25.36
CA GLY A 170 -10.23 6.45 25.21
C GLY A 170 -8.97 6.34 26.07
N ARG A 171 -8.95 5.42 27.06
CA ARG A 171 -7.84 5.27 28.00
C ARG A 171 -6.68 4.53 27.36
N LYS A 172 -5.50 5.17 27.33
CA LYS A 172 -4.26 4.56 26.85
C LYS A 172 -3.69 3.65 27.96
N THR A 173 -3.29 2.45 27.57
CA THR A 173 -2.55 1.53 28.44
C THR A 173 -1.07 1.82 28.35
N ASP A 174 -0.55 1.91 27.14
CA ASP A 174 0.86 2.19 26.85
C ASP A 174 1.00 3.18 25.72
N THR A 175 2.09 3.95 25.74
CA THR A 175 2.37 4.99 24.74
C THR A 175 3.76 4.83 24.15
N GLY A 176 3.87 5.06 22.83
CA GLY A 176 5.16 5.13 22.16
C GLY A 176 5.86 3.78 22.03
N LEU A 177 5.12 2.68 22.06
CA LEU A 177 5.68 1.35 21.81
C LEU A 177 6.23 1.26 20.39
N THR A 178 7.31 0.52 20.21
CA THR A 178 7.95 0.31 18.91
C THR A 178 7.99 -1.17 18.58
N HIS A 179 7.81 -1.49 17.30
CA HIS A 179 7.92 -2.85 16.81
C HIS A 179 8.63 -2.87 15.45
N HIS A 180 9.50 -3.85 15.27
CA HIS A 180 10.24 -4.12 14.06
C HIS A 180 9.66 -5.37 13.40
N TYR A 181 9.23 -5.23 12.17
CA TYR A 181 8.64 -6.31 11.41
C TYR A 181 9.49 -6.63 10.19
N PHE A 182 9.74 -7.91 9.96
CA PHE A 182 10.34 -8.41 8.74
C PHE A 182 9.46 -9.52 8.18
N GLY A 183 9.02 -9.38 6.92
CA GLY A 183 8.12 -10.34 6.29
C GLY A 183 7.44 -9.79 5.05
N PRO A 184 6.30 -10.36 4.63
CA PRO A 184 5.51 -9.83 3.51
C PRO A 184 5.06 -8.39 3.76
N THR A 185 5.47 -7.48 2.88
CA THR A 185 5.13 -6.04 2.96
C THR A 185 4.24 -5.59 1.82
N LYS A 186 4.08 -6.42 0.79
CA LYS A 186 3.21 -6.17 -0.35
C LYS A 186 2.58 -7.46 -0.84
N LEU A 187 1.27 -7.45 -1.03
CA LEU A 187 0.51 -8.50 -1.70
C LEU A 187 -0.55 -7.82 -2.55
N ALA A 188 -0.50 -8.06 -3.85
CA ALA A 188 -1.42 -7.41 -4.76
C ALA A 188 -1.88 -8.35 -5.87
N ILE A 189 -3.16 -8.26 -6.21
CA ILE A 189 -3.75 -8.71 -7.46
C ILE A 189 -4.37 -7.47 -8.08
N ASN A 190 -3.65 -6.86 -9.01
CA ASN A 190 -4.05 -5.59 -9.61
C ASN A 190 -4.76 -5.82 -10.94
N LEU A 191 -5.91 -5.17 -11.11
CA LEU A 191 -6.46 -4.93 -12.43
C LEU A 191 -5.88 -3.61 -12.94
N VAL A 192 -5.26 -3.66 -14.11
CA VAL A 192 -4.46 -2.57 -14.69
C VAL A 192 -5.05 -2.15 -16.02
N TYR A 193 -5.25 -0.86 -16.20
CA TYR A 193 -5.66 -0.26 -17.47
C TYR A 193 -4.51 0.59 -18.03
N LEU A 194 -4.12 0.31 -19.27
CA LEU A 194 -3.05 0.98 -20.02
C LEU A 194 -3.64 1.99 -20.99
N PHE A 195 -3.13 3.22 -20.98
CA PHE A 195 -3.54 4.30 -21.87
C PHE A 195 -2.73 4.33 -23.14
#